data_f7e3e9c5270449c2b07396727a81d8d6
#
_entry.id   f7e3e9c5270449c2b07396727a81d8d6
#
_cell.length_a   1.000
_cell.length_b   1.000
_cell.length_c   1.000
_cell.angle_alpha   90.00
_cell.angle_beta   90.00
_cell.angle_gamma   90.00
#
_symmetry.space_group_name_H-M   'P 1'
#
loop_
_entity.id
_entity.type
_entity.pdbx_description
1 polymer ?
#
loop_
_entity_poly.entity_id
_entity_poly.type
_entity_poly.pdbx_seq_one_letter_code
_entity_poly.pdbx_strand_id
1 'polypeptide(L)'
;MGELKISVIVPVYKVEEYLDRCVKSIVEQTHKNLEIILVDDGSPDNCPAICDSWAEKDRRIKVIHKENGGVSSARNAALDAATGDFIGFVDSDDWIENDFYELLMKSLNENGSDIAFCGYYVVEPSGEKKGYKNLLDSTVCDCNRYLCNVVSGGDGGFIWNKLFRAKLFDGVRFSDEIVYSEDLLFNFVISQKAEKISFVNEEKYNYFHKYLSGYAWVLNDHSFDMVRVFEEMFKYDMAPEVYDRCVRGYMTAAFTLLSGVLTNEKYFYKYDEIRGEILKFKKRILFEKQYPLKYKMKTLVLWLCPGFYNFMIRGIRKARDKKAD
;
A
#
# COMPACT_ATOMS: atom_id res chain seq x y z
N MET A 1 -10.63 7.13 -33.05
CA MET A 1 -10.83 7.19 -31.61
C MET A 1 -9.76 8.10 -31.04
N GLY A 2 -10.11 9.09 -30.19
CA GLY A 2 -9.11 9.91 -29.50
C GLY A 2 -8.23 9.02 -28.61
N GLU A 3 -7.02 9.47 -28.33
CA GLU A 3 -6.11 8.82 -27.38
C GLU A 3 -6.76 8.80 -26.00
N LEU A 4 -6.84 7.64 -25.34
CA LEU A 4 -7.45 7.46 -24.01
C LEU A 4 -6.72 8.30 -22.95
N LYS A 5 -7.46 8.94 -22.08
CA LYS A 5 -6.94 9.91 -21.11
C LYS A 5 -6.62 9.22 -19.78
N ILE A 6 -5.47 9.57 -19.19
CA ILE A 6 -5.07 9.10 -17.87
C ILE A 6 -5.10 10.28 -16.88
N SER A 7 -5.84 10.15 -15.77
CA SER A 7 -5.70 11.06 -14.64
C SER A 7 -4.65 10.52 -13.68
N VAL A 8 -3.58 11.29 -13.50
CA VAL A 8 -2.46 10.97 -12.60
C VAL A 8 -2.65 11.74 -11.31
N ILE A 9 -2.84 11.04 -10.21
CA ILE A 9 -3.10 11.58 -8.88
C ILE A 9 -1.82 11.63 -8.07
N VAL A 10 -1.46 12.82 -7.58
CA VAL A 10 -0.25 13.05 -6.78
C VAL A 10 -0.63 13.77 -5.49
N PRO A 11 -0.70 13.06 -4.35
CA PRO A 11 -0.88 13.69 -3.04
C PRO A 11 0.42 14.35 -2.61
N VAL A 12 0.36 15.60 -2.13
CA VAL A 12 1.54 16.41 -1.80
C VAL A 12 1.45 16.89 -0.35
N TYR A 13 2.45 16.53 0.48
CA TYR A 13 2.58 17.04 1.84
C TYR A 13 4.02 16.95 2.35
N LYS A 14 4.67 18.10 2.61
CA LYS A 14 6.06 18.19 3.15
C LYS A 14 7.10 17.42 2.33
N VAL A 15 7.15 17.70 1.03
CA VAL A 15 8.03 17.01 0.07
C VAL A 15 8.74 17.98 -0.88
N GLU A 16 8.95 19.24 -0.49
CA GLU A 16 9.52 20.28 -1.35
C GLU A 16 10.84 19.89 -2.03
N GLU A 17 11.67 19.04 -1.39
CA GLU A 17 12.92 18.56 -1.95
C GLU A 17 12.76 17.56 -3.10
N TYR A 18 11.60 16.88 -3.20
CA TYR A 18 11.37 15.76 -4.12
C TYR A 18 10.36 16.08 -5.21
N LEU A 19 9.45 17.04 -4.95
CA LEU A 19 8.27 17.30 -5.76
C LEU A 19 8.61 17.65 -7.21
N ASP A 20 9.65 18.46 -7.45
CA ASP A 20 10.08 18.81 -8.81
C ASP A 20 10.48 17.58 -9.64
N ARG A 21 11.22 16.63 -9.04
CA ARG A 21 11.60 15.37 -9.70
C ARG A 21 10.38 14.53 -10.04
N CYS A 22 9.46 14.40 -9.09
CA CYS A 22 8.21 13.66 -9.26
C CYS A 22 7.40 14.21 -10.43
N VAL A 23 7.02 15.50 -10.37
CA VAL A 23 6.17 16.14 -11.37
C VAL A 23 6.83 16.12 -12.76
N LYS A 24 8.14 16.40 -12.82
CA LYS A 24 8.91 16.33 -14.07
C LYS A 24 8.80 14.94 -14.72
N SER A 25 8.94 13.86 -13.96
CA SER A 25 8.86 12.49 -14.50
C SER A 25 7.48 12.17 -15.09
N ILE A 26 6.40 12.77 -14.56
CA ILE A 26 5.04 12.61 -15.06
C ILE A 26 4.82 13.45 -16.31
N VAL A 27 5.28 14.69 -16.34
CA VAL A 27 5.18 15.60 -17.49
C VAL A 27 5.93 15.06 -18.73
N GLU A 28 7.06 14.41 -18.50
CA GLU A 28 7.94 13.85 -19.55
C GLU A 28 7.47 12.48 -20.09
N GLN A 29 6.36 11.91 -19.60
CA GLN A 29 5.84 10.62 -20.08
C GLN A 29 5.64 10.58 -21.60
N THR A 30 5.89 9.41 -22.21
CA THR A 30 5.67 9.18 -23.65
C THR A 30 4.19 9.23 -24.01
N HIS A 31 3.30 8.70 -23.16
CA HIS A 31 1.86 8.89 -23.27
C HIS A 31 1.50 10.36 -22.95
N LYS A 32 0.92 11.09 -23.95
CA LYS A 32 0.75 12.55 -23.82
C LYS A 32 -0.60 12.99 -23.29
N ASN A 33 -1.65 12.18 -23.46
CA ASN A 33 -3.00 12.54 -23.03
C ASN A 33 -3.17 12.31 -21.53
N LEU A 34 -2.51 13.15 -20.72
CA LEU A 34 -2.54 13.14 -19.27
C LEU A 34 -3.36 14.30 -18.70
N GLU A 35 -4.01 14.06 -17.60
CA GLU A 35 -4.50 15.03 -16.62
C GLU A 35 -3.74 14.78 -15.33
N ILE A 36 -2.96 15.74 -14.86
CA ILE A 36 -2.09 15.60 -13.67
C ILE A 36 -2.75 16.39 -12.55
N ILE A 37 -3.13 15.73 -11.47
CA ILE A 37 -3.84 16.36 -10.34
C ILE A 37 -2.93 16.35 -9.14
N LEU A 38 -2.34 17.51 -8.83
CA LEU A 38 -1.52 17.73 -7.64
C LEU A 38 -2.44 18.20 -6.51
N VAL A 39 -2.50 17.44 -5.42
CA VAL A 39 -3.30 17.83 -4.25
C VAL A 39 -2.38 18.19 -3.11
N ASP A 40 -2.19 19.48 -2.89
CA ASP A 40 -1.50 20.01 -1.72
C ASP A 40 -2.40 19.88 -0.50
N ASP A 41 -2.05 18.98 0.40
CA ASP A 41 -2.80 18.66 1.62
C ASP A 41 -2.38 19.60 2.79
N GLY A 42 -2.33 20.90 2.53
CA GLY A 42 -1.99 21.92 3.51
C GLY A 42 -0.53 21.86 3.93
N SER A 43 0.39 21.75 2.99
CA SER A 43 1.83 21.70 3.24
C SER A 43 2.32 23.01 3.85
N PRO A 44 3.09 22.94 4.97
CA PRO A 44 3.66 24.14 5.60
C PRO A 44 5.00 24.60 4.99
N ASP A 45 5.57 23.80 4.07
CA ASP A 45 6.80 24.07 3.31
C ASP A 45 6.50 24.76 1.97
N ASN A 46 7.43 24.76 1.02
CA ASN A 46 7.28 25.43 -0.26
C ASN A 46 6.47 24.62 -1.31
N CYS A 47 5.90 23.47 -0.96
CA CYS A 47 5.11 22.63 -1.88
C CYS A 47 3.98 23.38 -2.60
N PRO A 48 3.16 24.27 -1.92
CA PRO A 48 2.10 25.00 -2.61
C PRO A 48 2.62 25.84 -3.80
N ALA A 49 3.69 26.60 -3.58
CA ALA A 49 4.28 27.43 -4.64
C ALA A 49 4.91 26.60 -5.78
N ILE A 50 5.48 25.44 -5.46
CA ILE A 50 6.00 24.51 -6.48
C ILE A 50 4.86 23.97 -7.33
N CYS A 51 3.73 23.55 -6.72
CA CYS A 51 2.55 23.06 -7.44
C CYS A 51 2.03 24.13 -8.42
N ASP A 52 1.85 25.36 -7.96
CA ASP A 52 1.37 26.48 -8.78
C ASP A 52 2.33 26.77 -9.94
N SER A 53 3.63 26.81 -9.67
CA SER A 53 4.66 27.00 -10.71
C SER A 53 4.61 25.91 -11.79
N TRP A 54 4.30 24.67 -11.45
CA TRP A 54 4.11 23.62 -12.42
C TRP A 54 2.82 23.76 -13.23
N ALA A 55 1.72 24.17 -12.61
CA ALA A 55 0.46 24.42 -13.31
C ALA A 55 0.58 25.59 -14.33
N GLU A 56 1.39 26.60 -14.03
CA GLU A 56 1.70 27.67 -14.97
C GLU A 56 2.50 27.20 -16.20
N LYS A 57 3.37 26.18 -16.02
CA LYS A 57 4.26 25.64 -17.07
C LYS A 57 3.56 24.61 -17.97
N ASP A 58 2.62 23.84 -17.41
CA ASP A 58 1.96 22.73 -18.13
C ASP A 58 0.44 22.74 -17.87
N ARG A 59 -0.34 23.05 -18.91
CA ARG A 59 -1.81 23.12 -18.87
C ARG A 59 -2.52 21.80 -18.52
N ARG A 60 -1.81 20.68 -18.53
CA ARG A 60 -2.33 19.37 -18.13
C ARG A 60 -2.41 19.23 -16.61
N ILE A 61 -1.73 20.12 -15.87
CA ILE A 61 -1.65 20.11 -14.42
C ILE A 61 -2.81 20.90 -13.83
N LYS A 62 -3.51 20.30 -12.89
CA LYS A 62 -4.51 20.92 -12.02
C LYS A 62 -3.99 20.85 -10.59
N VAL A 63 -4.10 21.94 -9.85
CA VAL A 63 -3.73 22.01 -8.42
C VAL A 63 -4.97 22.15 -7.57
N ILE A 64 -5.02 21.40 -6.50
CA ILE A 64 -6.04 21.49 -5.45
C ILE A 64 -5.30 21.75 -4.14
N HIS A 65 -5.52 22.95 -3.55
CA HIS A 65 -5.07 23.26 -2.20
C HIS A 65 -6.20 22.96 -1.21
N LYS A 66 -5.91 22.24 -0.14
CA LYS A 66 -6.89 21.93 0.91
C LYS A 66 -6.25 21.97 2.30
N GLU A 67 -7.07 22.07 3.33
CA GLU A 67 -6.61 21.83 4.69
C GLU A 67 -6.12 20.40 4.86
N ASN A 68 -5.09 20.21 5.70
CA ASN A 68 -4.51 18.90 5.92
C ASN A 68 -5.55 17.91 6.46
N GLY A 69 -5.74 16.83 5.75
CA GLY A 69 -6.67 15.75 6.07
C GLY A 69 -6.05 14.36 5.89
N GLY A 70 -4.75 14.31 5.56
CA GLY A 70 -4.02 13.06 5.32
C GLY A 70 -4.12 12.54 3.88
N VAL A 71 -3.27 11.57 3.57
CA VAL A 71 -3.08 11.07 2.20
C VAL A 71 -4.36 10.49 1.59
N SER A 72 -5.21 9.80 2.36
CA SER A 72 -6.52 9.30 1.92
C SER A 72 -7.43 10.42 1.46
N SER A 73 -7.53 11.50 2.26
CA SER A 73 -8.33 12.68 1.95
C SER A 73 -7.82 13.40 0.69
N ALA A 74 -6.50 13.53 0.53
CA ALA A 74 -5.90 14.12 -0.67
C ALA A 74 -6.20 13.29 -1.92
N ARG A 75 -6.03 11.96 -1.85
CA ARG A 75 -6.35 11.05 -2.96
C ARG A 75 -7.85 11.08 -3.31
N ASN A 76 -8.75 11.14 -2.31
CA ASN A 76 -10.19 11.24 -2.55
C ASN A 76 -10.56 12.56 -3.25
N ALA A 77 -9.99 13.69 -2.83
CA ALA A 77 -10.22 14.98 -3.49
C ALA A 77 -9.77 14.97 -4.96
N ALA A 78 -8.66 14.30 -5.27
CA ALA A 78 -8.21 14.12 -6.64
C ALA A 78 -9.14 13.19 -7.44
N LEU A 79 -9.64 12.10 -6.85
CA LEU A 79 -10.59 11.19 -7.49
C LEU A 79 -11.89 11.90 -7.88
N ASP A 80 -12.36 12.84 -7.05
CA ASP A 80 -13.56 13.64 -7.33
C ASP A 80 -13.36 14.62 -8.49
N ALA A 81 -12.11 15.04 -8.76
CA ALA A 81 -11.74 15.95 -9.84
C ALA A 81 -11.27 15.22 -11.12
N ALA A 82 -10.99 13.94 -11.06
CA ALA A 82 -10.46 13.14 -12.15
C ALA A 82 -11.51 12.92 -13.26
N THR A 83 -11.09 13.06 -14.52
CA THR A 83 -11.96 12.91 -15.70
C THR A 83 -11.38 11.96 -16.76
N GLY A 84 -10.29 11.27 -16.43
CA GLY A 84 -9.64 10.31 -17.33
C GLY A 84 -10.39 8.99 -17.47
N ASP A 85 -10.12 8.29 -18.55
CA ASP A 85 -10.59 6.91 -18.77
C ASP A 85 -9.87 5.92 -17.84
N PHE A 86 -8.70 6.33 -17.38
CA PHE A 86 -7.83 5.57 -16.46
C PHE A 86 -7.32 6.46 -15.33
N ILE A 87 -7.02 5.83 -14.20
CA ILE A 87 -6.47 6.46 -13.00
C ILE A 87 -5.14 5.81 -12.65
N GLY A 88 -4.11 6.63 -12.45
CA GLY A 88 -2.83 6.25 -11.88
C GLY A 88 -2.50 7.09 -10.66
N PHE A 89 -1.67 6.55 -9.77
CA PHE A 89 -1.18 7.24 -8.57
C PHE A 89 0.34 7.33 -8.61
N VAL A 90 0.90 8.43 -8.16
CA VAL A 90 2.34 8.59 -7.95
C VAL A 90 2.54 9.30 -6.62
N ASP A 91 3.33 8.73 -5.73
CA ASP A 91 3.66 9.39 -4.47
C ASP A 91 4.69 10.51 -4.74
N SER A 92 4.52 11.65 -4.09
CA SER A 92 5.20 12.91 -4.44
C SER A 92 6.71 12.94 -4.14
N ASP A 93 7.24 11.94 -3.45
CA ASP A 93 8.67 11.73 -3.21
C ASP A 93 9.34 10.74 -4.18
N ASP A 94 8.53 10.07 -5.01
CA ASP A 94 8.92 9.07 -5.99
C ASP A 94 9.04 9.63 -7.41
N TRP A 95 9.39 8.78 -8.38
CA TRP A 95 9.35 9.13 -9.82
C TRP A 95 9.15 7.88 -10.67
N ILE A 96 8.70 8.10 -11.90
CA ILE A 96 8.39 7.03 -12.87
C ILE A 96 9.31 7.11 -14.10
N GLU A 97 9.58 5.97 -14.73
CA GLU A 97 10.31 5.90 -16.01
C GLU A 97 9.44 6.48 -17.13
N ASN A 98 10.05 7.05 -18.15
CA ASN A 98 9.35 7.84 -19.18
C ASN A 98 8.26 7.07 -19.95
N ASP A 99 8.35 5.76 -20.03
CA ASP A 99 7.42 4.87 -20.74
C ASP A 99 6.45 4.12 -19.81
N PHE A 100 6.38 4.50 -18.54
CA PHE A 100 5.59 3.82 -17.50
C PHE A 100 4.11 3.69 -17.90
N TYR A 101 3.45 4.80 -18.22
CA TYR A 101 2.03 4.76 -18.60
C TYR A 101 1.79 4.13 -19.97
N GLU A 102 2.68 4.32 -20.95
CA GLU A 102 2.57 3.68 -22.24
C GLU A 102 2.58 2.15 -22.12
N LEU A 103 3.50 1.59 -21.33
CA LEU A 103 3.62 0.15 -21.13
C LEU A 103 2.43 -0.42 -20.36
N LEU A 104 1.96 0.26 -19.31
CA LEU A 104 0.76 -0.18 -18.57
C LEU A 104 -0.49 -0.11 -19.44
N MET A 105 -0.67 0.95 -20.22
CA MET A 105 -1.77 1.10 -21.16
C MET A 105 -1.76 0.01 -22.23
N LYS A 106 -0.58 -0.28 -22.80
CA LYS A 106 -0.39 -1.37 -23.76
C LYS A 106 -0.82 -2.71 -23.12
N SER A 107 -0.37 -3.00 -21.91
CA SER A 107 -0.71 -4.23 -21.19
C SER A 107 -2.22 -4.34 -20.94
N LEU A 108 -2.89 -3.24 -20.52
CA LEU A 108 -4.34 -3.20 -20.34
C LEU A 108 -5.10 -3.54 -21.63
N ASN A 109 -4.69 -2.94 -22.75
CA ASN A 109 -5.39 -3.09 -24.02
C ASN A 109 -5.16 -4.46 -24.65
N GLU A 110 -3.92 -4.96 -24.68
CA GLU A 110 -3.59 -6.27 -25.28
C GLU A 110 -4.22 -7.43 -24.53
N ASN A 111 -4.36 -7.30 -23.20
CA ASN A 111 -4.91 -8.36 -22.36
C ASN A 111 -6.40 -8.19 -22.07
N GLY A 112 -7.02 -7.06 -22.43
CA GLY A 112 -8.39 -6.72 -22.06
C GLY A 112 -8.57 -6.69 -20.53
N SER A 113 -7.55 -6.21 -19.79
CA SER A 113 -7.56 -6.19 -18.33
C SER A 113 -8.14 -4.88 -17.78
N ASP A 114 -8.55 -4.92 -16.52
CA ASP A 114 -9.10 -3.76 -15.80
C ASP A 114 -8.04 -3.03 -15.00
N ILE A 115 -6.98 -3.75 -14.59
CA ILE A 115 -5.82 -3.24 -13.87
C ILE A 115 -4.56 -3.75 -14.54
N ALA A 116 -3.57 -2.89 -14.75
CA ALA A 116 -2.21 -3.29 -15.09
C ALA A 116 -1.25 -2.77 -14.03
N PHE A 117 -0.19 -3.54 -13.74
CA PHE A 117 0.86 -3.11 -12.83
C PHE A 117 2.23 -3.58 -13.29
N CYS A 118 3.28 -2.95 -12.77
CA CYS A 118 4.66 -3.27 -13.12
C CYS A 118 5.53 -3.48 -11.88
N GLY A 119 6.77 -3.94 -12.11
CA GLY A 119 7.82 -3.96 -11.10
C GLY A 119 8.28 -2.54 -10.72
N TYR A 120 9.09 -2.46 -9.67
CA TYR A 120 9.62 -1.20 -9.16
C TYR A 120 11.05 -1.34 -8.65
N TYR A 121 11.76 -0.21 -8.60
CA TYR A 121 13.03 -0.08 -7.90
C TYR A 121 12.79 0.51 -6.51
N VAL A 122 13.47 -0.03 -5.51
CA VAL A 122 13.75 0.69 -4.26
C VAL A 122 15.04 1.46 -4.48
N VAL A 123 15.00 2.77 -4.26
CA VAL A 123 16.14 3.67 -4.47
C VAL A 123 16.55 4.28 -3.14
N GLU A 124 17.77 3.97 -2.71
CA GLU A 124 18.33 4.50 -1.48
C GLU A 124 18.89 5.94 -1.69
N PRO A 125 19.04 6.73 -0.63
CA PRO A 125 19.64 8.08 -0.73
C PRO A 125 21.05 8.10 -1.34
N SER A 126 21.77 6.99 -1.30
CA SER A 126 23.05 6.79 -1.99
C SER A 126 22.96 6.73 -3.51
N GLY A 127 21.74 6.57 -4.04
CA GLY A 127 21.47 6.31 -5.46
C GLY A 127 21.49 4.82 -5.84
N GLU A 128 21.76 3.93 -4.88
CA GLU A 128 21.68 2.48 -5.13
C GLU A 128 20.23 2.09 -5.44
N LYS A 129 20.05 1.31 -6.52
CA LYS A 129 18.74 0.79 -6.96
C LYS A 129 18.68 -0.72 -6.81
N LYS A 130 17.61 -1.21 -6.18
CA LYS A 130 17.28 -2.63 -6.10
C LYS A 130 15.93 -2.89 -6.75
N GLY A 131 15.92 -3.69 -7.82
CA GLY A 131 14.71 -4.03 -8.55
C GLY A 131 13.86 -5.08 -7.84
N TYR A 132 12.54 -4.90 -7.90
CA TYR A 132 11.53 -5.83 -7.44
C TYR A 132 10.53 -6.11 -8.55
N LYS A 133 10.43 -7.38 -8.93
CA LYS A 133 9.48 -7.87 -9.94
C LYS A 133 8.41 -8.71 -9.28
N ASN A 134 7.27 -8.80 -9.95
CA ASN A 134 6.22 -9.68 -9.49
C ASN A 134 6.67 -11.17 -9.54
N LEU A 135 6.21 -11.94 -8.56
CA LEU A 135 6.45 -13.37 -8.45
C LEU A 135 5.34 -14.23 -9.09
N LEU A 136 4.39 -13.62 -9.79
CA LEU A 136 3.34 -14.37 -10.50
C LEU A 136 3.94 -15.07 -11.73
N ASP A 137 3.59 -16.35 -11.91
CA ASP A 137 4.07 -17.20 -13.02
C ASP A 137 3.45 -16.83 -14.38
N SER A 138 2.52 -15.87 -14.42
CA SER A 138 1.81 -15.44 -15.62
C SER A 138 1.68 -13.93 -15.68
N THR A 139 1.66 -13.39 -16.91
CA THR A 139 1.46 -11.96 -17.15
C THR A 139 0.00 -11.50 -16.99
N VAL A 140 -0.93 -12.43 -16.79
CA VAL A 140 -2.36 -12.16 -16.59
C VAL A 140 -2.91 -13.10 -15.54
N CYS A 141 -3.77 -12.59 -14.66
CA CYS A 141 -4.47 -13.39 -13.66
C CYS A 141 -5.89 -12.83 -13.39
N ASP A 142 -6.72 -13.66 -12.76
CA ASP A 142 -7.99 -13.23 -12.18
C ASP A 142 -7.81 -12.48 -10.86
N CYS A 143 -8.90 -11.90 -10.37
CA CYS A 143 -8.94 -11.15 -9.12
C CYS A 143 -8.47 -11.99 -7.92
N ASN A 144 -8.93 -13.23 -7.75
CA ASN A 144 -8.60 -14.04 -6.57
C ASN A 144 -7.12 -14.34 -6.48
N ARG A 145 -6.48 -14.72 -7.60
CA ARG A 145 -5.04 -14.95 -7.67
C ARG A 145 -4.25 -13.69 -7.35
N TYR A 146 -4.68 -12.54 -7.89
CA TYR A 146 -4.08 -11.25 -7.59
C TYR A 146 -4.21 -10.89 -6.11
N LEU A 147 -5.42 -10.99 -5.52
CA LEU A 147 -5.66 -10.70 -4.11
C LEU A 147 -4.85 -11.61 -3.18
N CYS A 148 -4.71 -12.90 -3.53
CA CYS A 148 -3.81 -13.79 -2.79
C CYS A 148 -2.36 -13.30 -2.77
N ASN A 149 -1.88 -12.70 -3.86
CA ASN A 149 -0.54 -12.11 -3.95
C ASN A 149 -0.45 -10.83 -3.08
N VAL A 150 -1.39 -9.91 -3.26
CA VAL A 150 -1.48 -8.63 -2.51
C VAL A 150 -1.45 -8.85 -1.00
N VAL A 151 -2.37 -9.66 -0.47
CA VAL A 151 -2.48 -9.88 0.99
C VAL A 151 -1.37 -10.75 1.58
N SER A 152 -0.55 -11.38 0.72
CA SER A 152 0.64 -12.14 1.15
C SER A 152 1.91 -11.30 1.20
N GLY A 153 1.83 -10.00 0.90
CA GLY A 153 2.97 -9.11 0.82
C GLY A 153 3.81 -9.26 -0.46
N GLY A 154 3.21 -9.81 -1.53
CA GLY A 154 3.88 -9.97 -2.84
C GLY A 154 4.20 -8.62 -3.47
N ASP A 155 3.19 -7.92 -3.98
CA ASP A 155 3.34 -6.56 -4.54
C ASP A 155 2.97 -5.47 -3.54
N GLY A 156 3.05 -5.78 -2.25
CA GLY A 156 2.91 -4.86 -1.16
C GLY A 156 1.55 -4.20 -0.98
N GLY A 157 0.56 -4.52 -1.80
CA GLY A 157 -0.72 -3.83 -1.76
C GLY A 157 -0.68 -2.38 -2.25
N PHE A 158 0.48 -1.91 -2.72
CA PHE A 158 0.68 -0.55 -3.22
C PHE A 158 -0.26 -0.22 -4.37
N ILE A 159 -0.57 1.08 -4.54
CA ILE A 159 -1.38 1.56 -5.66
C ILE A 159 -0.57 2.31 -6.72
N TRP A 160 0.62 2.76 -6.38
CA TRP A 160 1.43 3.67 -7.20
C TRP A 160 2.11 3.01 -8.42
N ASN A 161 2.31 1.71 -8.44
CA ASN A 161 2.87 1.00 -9.60
C ASN A 161 1.79 0.45 -10.56
N LYS A 162 0.59 1.07 -10.56
CA LYS A 162 -0.60 0.54 -11.22
C LYS A 162 -1.30 1.57 -12.10
N LEU A 163 -2.03 1.05 -13.08
CA LEU A 163 -2.99 1.80 -13.87
C LEU A 163 -4.32 1.07 -13.84
N PHE A 164 -5.38 1.79 -13.49
CA PHE A 164 -6.72 1.28 -13.27
C PHE A 164 -7.69 1.85 -14.30
N ARG A 165 -8.66 1.06 -14.78
CA ARG A 165 -9.81 1.61 -15.49
C ARG A 165 -10.66 2.47 -14.56
N ALA A 166 -11.02 3.68 -14.97
CA ALA A 166 -11.76 4.62 -14.13
C ALA A 166 -13.10 4.07 -13.60
N LYS A 167 -13.78 3.21 -14.38
CA LYS A 167 -15.04 2.56 -13.97
C LYS A 167 -14.96 1.79 -12.64
N LEU A 168 -13.75 1.34 -12.24
CA LEU A 168 -13.57 0.61 -10.98
C LEU A 168 -13.79 1.50 -9.75
N PHE A 169 -13.62 2.81 -9.89
CA PHE A 169 -13.70 3.78 -8.79
C PHE A 169 -15.13 4.20 -8.43
N ASP A 170 -16.14 3.72 -9.17
CA ASP A 170 -17.54 4.03 -8.89
C ASP A 170 -17.93 3.53 -7.49
N GLY A 171 -18.18 4.47 -6.57
CA GLY A 171 -18.51 4.19 -5.18
C GLY A 171 -17.35 3.65 -4.32
N VAL A 172 -16.11 3.71 -4.80
CA VAL A 172 -14.90 3.34 -4.03
C VAL A 172 -14.11 4.58 -3.67
N ARG A 173 -13.77 4.73 -2.39
CA ARG A 173 -12.92 5.80 -1.85
C ARG A 173 -11.95 5.24 -0.83
N PHE A 174 -10.85 5.95 -0.61
CA PHE A 174 -9.94 5.65 0.50
C PHE A 174 -10.64 5.89 1.84
N SER A 175 -10.32 5.06 2.82
CA SER A 175 -10.82 5.23 4.18
C SER A 175 -10.11 6.38 4.87
N ASP A 176 -10.85 7.27 5.53
CA ASP A 176 -10.29 8.33 6.37
C ASP A 176 -9.92 7.83 7.77
N GLU A 177 -10.37 6.61 8.14
CA GLU A 177 -10.13 6.02 9.47
C GLU A 177 -8.84 5.19 9.54
N ILE A 178 -8.32 4.77 8.38
CA ILE A 178 -7.10 3.94 8.27
C ILE A 178 -5.96 4.82 7.74
N VAL A 179 -4.95 5.04 8.58
CA VAL A 179 -3.79 5.87 8.25
C VAL A 179 -2.60 5.01 7.78
N TYR A 180 -2.41 3.83 8.37
CA TYR A 180 -1.37 2.89 7.93
C TYR A 180 -1.97 1.74 7.13
N SER A 181 -1.39 1.49 5.96
CA SER A 181 -1.84 0.47 5.00
C SER A 181 -3.23 0.78 4.39
N GLU A 182 -3.57 2.06 4.27
CA GLU A 182 -4.76 2.55 3.59
C GLU A 182 -4.78 2.12 2.11
N ASP A 183 -3.62 2.08 1.48
CA ASP A 183 -3.41 1.62 0.11
C ASP A 183 -3.65 0.12 -0.05
N LEU A 184 -3.24 -0.70 0.92
CA LEU A 184 -3.53 -2.13 0.95
C LEU A 184 -5.04 -2.40 0.98
N LEU A 185 -5.78 -1.70 1.86
CA LEU A 185 -7.24 -1.84 1.93
C LEU A 185 -7.90 -1.37 0.63
N PHE A 186 -7.49 -0.21 0.14
CA PHE A 186 -8.02 0.34 -1.10
C PHE A 186 -7.78 -0.59 -2.29
N ASN A 187 -6.54 -1.08 -2.45
CA ASN A 187 -6.17 -2.00 -3.51
C ASN A 187 -6.98 -3.32 -3.41
N PHE A 188 -7.18 -3.83 -2.21
CA PHE A 188 -8.02 -5.00 -1.97
C PHE A 188 -9.46 -4.76 -2.43
N VAL A 189 -10.08 -3.64 -2.03
CA VAL A 189 -11.48 -3.33 -2.35
C VAL A 189 -11.68 -3.08 -3.84
N ILE A 190 -10.83 -2.24 -4.46
CA ILE A 190 -10.99 -1.89 -5.86
C ILE A 190 -10.72 -3.09 -6.79
N SER A 191 -9.77 -3.96 -6.41
CA SER A 191 -9.43 -5.13 -7.21
C SER A 191 -10.54 -6.17 -7.24
N GLN A 192 -11.44 -6.22 -6.25
CA GLN A 192 -12.61 -7.11 -6.29
C GLN A 192 -13.60 -6.75 -7.39
N LYS A 193 -13.54 -5.52 -7.93
CA LYS A 193 -14.36 -5.10 -9.09
C LYS A 193 -13.70 -5.45 -10.43
N ALA A 194 -12.45 -5.89 -10.43
CA ALA A 194 -11.72 -6.23 -11.64
C ALA A 194 -11.94 -7.71 -12.01
N GLU A 195 -12.20 -7.97 -13.28
CA GLU A 195 -12.29 -9.34 -13.80
C GLU A 195 -10.90 -9.89 -14.12
N LYS A 196 -10.04 -9.03 -14.68
CA LYS A 196 -8.72 -9.42 -15.16
C LYS A 196 -7.65 -8.39 -14.81
N ILE A 197 -6.51 -8.87 -14.33
CA ILE A 197 -5.35 -8.04 -13.98
C ILE A 197 -4.14 -8.50 -14.78
N SER A 198 -3.41 -7.56 -15.38
CA SER A 198 -2.20 -7.84 -16.14
C SER A 198 -0.95 -7.28 -15.49
N PHE A 199 0.20 -7.86 -15.84
CA PHE A 199 1.49 -7.51 -15.27
C PHE A 199 2.54 -7.27 -16.35
N VAL A 200 3.29 -6.18 -16.22
CA VAL A 200 4.48 -5.84 -17.02
C VAL A 200 5.72 -6.23 -16.22
N ASN A 201 6.50 -7.19 -16.74
CA ASN A 201 7.68 -7.70 -16.04
C ASN A 201 8.92 -6.80 -16.23
N GLU A 202 8.73 -5.51 -16.01
CA GLU A 202 9.76 -4.48 -16.03
C GLU A 202 9.60 -3.56 -14.83
N GLU A 203 10.70 -3.08 -14.26
CA GLU A 203 10.68 -2.09 -13.18
C GLU A 203 10.56 -0.68 -13.79
N LYS A 204 9.41 -0.04 -13.61
CA LYS A 204 9.10 1.28 -14.19
C LYS A 204 8.75 2.35 -13.17
N TYR A 205 8.66 2.00 -11.90
CA TYR A 205 8.43 2.90 -10.79
C TYR A 205 9.65 2.96 -9.88
N ASN A 206 10.04 4.14 -9.42
CA ASN A 206 11.19 4.33 -8.52
C ASN A 206 10.68 4.79 -7.16
N TYR A 207 10.60 3.85 -6.21
CA TYR A 207 10.24 4.10 -4.83
C TYR A 207 11.45 4.61 -4.06
N PHE A 208 11.41 5.86 -3.60
CA PHE A 208 12.52 6.50 -2.88
C PHE A 208 12.45 6.21 -1.39
N HIS A 209 13.38 5.40 -0.91
CA HIS A 209 13.49 5.03 0.48
C HIS A 209 14.26 6.08 1.28
N LYS A 210 13.56 7.10 1.80
CA LYS A 210 14.13 8.27 2.52
C LYS A 210 15.00 7.92 3.73
N TYR A 211 14.74 6.78 4.37
CA TYR A 211 15.39 6.38 5.60
C TYR A 211 16.35 5.24 5.35
N LEU A 212 17.59 5.38 5.84
CA LEU A 212 18.57 4.29 5.81
C LEU A 212 17.95 3.02 6.43
N SER A 213 18.20 1.87 5.80
CA SER A 213 17.77 0.55 6.25
C SER A 213 18.13 0.35 7.72
N GLY A 214 17.15 0.28 8.60
CA GLY A 214 17.37 0.12 10.04
C GLY A 214 16.38 0.87 10.93
N TYR A 215 15.40 1.56 10.37
CA TYR A 215 14.37 2.20 11.17
C TYR A 215 13.60 1.13 11.95
N ALA A 216 13.88 1.04 13.25
CA ALA A 216 13.15 0.11 14.11
C ALA A 216 11.68 0.53 14.15
N TRP A 217 10.78 -0.38 13.79
CA TRP A 217 9.34 -0.16 13.94
C TRP A 217 9.01 0.24 15.38
N VAL A 218 8.46 1.42 15.57
CA VAL A 218 8.06 1.98 16.86
C VAL A 218 6.54 1.94 16.96
N LEU A 219 6.05 1.28 18.01
CA LEU A 219 4.61 1.21 18.29
C LEU A 219 4.04 2.61 18.57
N ASN A 220 3.02 3.01 17.81
CA ASN A 220 2.25 4.24 17.96
C ASN A 220 0.76 3.95 17.78
N ASP A 221 -0.09 4.98 17.88
CA ASP A 221 -1.55 4.82 17.84
C ASP A 221 -2.02 4.28 16.47
N HIS A 222 -1.37 4.64 15.36
CA HIS A 222 -1.68 4.15 14.01
C HIS A 222 -1.16 2.73 13.73
N SER A 223 -0.29 2.19 14.59
CA SER A 223 0.19 0.81 14.43
C SER A 223 -0.93 -0.23 14.51
N PHE A 224 -2.06 0.13 15.13
CA PHE A 224 -3.22 -0.75 15.24
C PHE A 224 -3.98 -0.88 13.92
N ASP A 225 -3.78 0.03 12.97
CA ASP A 225 -4.34 -0.05 11.63
C ASP A 225 -3.85 -1.29 10.87
N MET A 226 -2.66 -1.80 11.20
CA MET A 226 -2.16 -3.07 10.64
C MET A 226 -3.11 -4.26 10.85
N VAL A 227 -3.93 -4.24 11.89
CA VAL A 227 -4.95 -5.27 12.18
C VAL A 227 -6.30 -4.83 11.63
N ARG A 228 -6.70 -3.58 11.84
CA ARG A 228 -7.95 -3.00 11.35
C ARG A 228 -8.15 -3.18 9.86
N VAL A 229 -7.08 -3.04 9.07
CA VAL A 229 -7.12 -3.29 7.61
C VAL A 229 -7.70 -4.66 7.29
N PHE A 230 -7.24 -5.71 7.98
CA PHE A 230 -7.78 -7.06 7.77
C PHE A 230 -9.19 -7.23 8.32
N GLU A 231 -9.53 -6.56 9.44
CA GLU A 231 -10.90 -6.56 9.98
C GLU A 231 -11.87 -5.92 9.00
N GLU A 232 -11.48 -4.84 8.32
CA GLU A 232 -12.25 -4.25 7.23
C GLU A 232 -12.36 -5.22 6.04
N MET A 233 -11.26 -5.86 5.62
CA MET A 233 -11.28 -6.86 4.55
C MET A 233 -12.24 -8.02 4.83
N PHE A 234 -12.34 -8.50 6.08
CA PHE A 234 -13.24 -9.59 6.45
C PHE A 234 -14.73 -9.25 6.34
N LYS A 235 -15.11 -7.98 6.12
CA LYS A 235 -16.49 -7.57 5.86
C LYS A 235 -16.94 -7.83 4.42
N TYR A 236 -15.99 -8.13 3.52
CA TYR A 236 -16.25 -8.41 2.11
C TYR A 236 -16.34 -9.90 1.85
N ASP A 237 -17.22 -10.28 0.91
CA ASP A 237 -17.23 -11.64 0.40
C ASP A 237 -15.94 -11.89 -0.40
N MET A 238 -15.33 -13.03 -0.16
CA MET A 238 -14.08 -13.40 -0.82
C MET A 238 -13.95 -14.92 -0.97
N ALA A 239 -13.16 -15.35 -1.95
CA ALA A 239 -12.85 -16.77 -2.14
C ALA A 239 -12.12 -17.34 -0.90
N PRO A 240 -12.31 -18.64 -0.58
CA PRO A 240 -11.71 -19.27 0.59
C PRO A 240 -10.18 -19.12 0.67
N GLU A 241 -9.49 -19.21 -0.47
CA GLU A 241 -8.03 -19.02 -0.55
C GLU A 241 -7.60 -17.59 -0.23
N VAL A 242 -8.36 -16.58 -0.65
CA VAL A 242 -8.11 -15.16 -0.30
C VAL A 242 -8.33 -14.96 1.19
N TYR A 243 -9.44 -15.49 1.72
CA TYR A 243 -9.75 -15.43 3.16
C TYR A 243 -8.63 -16.04 4.00
N ASP A 244 -8.11 -17.21 3.61
CA ASP A 244 -7.00 -17.86 4.33
C ASP A 244 -5.70 -17.02 4.29
N ARG A 245 -5.46 -16.31 3.19
CA ARG A 245 -4.33 -15.37 3.08
C ARG A 245 -4.54 -14.15 3.99
N CYS A 246 -5.75 -13.58 4.01
CA CYS A 246 -6.11 -12.49 4.93
C CYS A 246 -5.93 -12.91 6.39
N VAL A 247 -6.38 -14.12 6.78
CA VAL A 247 -6.15 -14.64 8.14
C VAL A 247 -4.67 -14.74 8.47
N ARG A 248 -3.81 -15.17 7.54
CA ARG A 248 -2.35 -15.20 7.77
C ARG A 248 -1.74 -13.81 7.92
N GLY A 249 -2.16 -12.86 7.09
CA GLY A 249 -1.76 -11.45 7.18
C GLY A 249 -2.16 -10.85 8.53
N TYR A 250 -3.44 -11.03 8.89
CA TYR A 250 -3.97 -10.65 10.19
C TYR A 250 -3.16 -11.21 11.36
N MET A 251 -2.89 -12.52 11.35
CA MET A 251 -2.10 -13.16 12.40
C MET A 251 -0.68 -12.61 12.49
N THR A 252 -0.06 -12.29 11.36
CA THR A 252 1.27 -11.66 11.34
C THR A 252 1.22 -10.30 12.00
N ALA A 253 0.28 -9.44 11.61
CA ALA A 253 0.06 -8.11 12.17
C ALA A 253 -0.25 -8.19 13.67
N ALA A 254 -1.22 -9.03 14.07
CA ALA A 254 -1.66 -9.18 15.46
C ALA A 254 -0.55 -9.69 16.39
N PHE A 255 0.26 -10.66 15.96
CA PHE A 255 1.42 -11.10 16.75
C PHE A 255 2.53 -10.06 16.81
N THR A 256 2.70 -9.23 15.78
CA THR A 256 3.64 -8.10 15.79
C THR A 256 3.20 -7.05 16.81
N LEU A 257 1.93 -6.65 16.75
CA LEU A 257 1.33 -5.74 17.73
C LEU A 257 1.39 -6.29 19.16
N LEU A 258 1.02 -7.56 19.34
CA LEU A 258 1.06 -8.19 20.67
C LEU A 258 2.48 -8.14 21.25
N SER A 259 3.50 -8.37 20.42
CA SER A 259 4.89 -8.24 20.85
C SER A 259 5.26 -6.80 21.20
N GLY A 260 4.75 -5.83 20.44
CA GLY A 260 4.93 -4.40 20.70
C GLY A 260 4.31 -3.96 22.03
N VAL A 261 3.04 -4.29 22.26
CA VAL A 261 2.32 -3.90 23.50
C VAL A 261 2.89 -4.57 24.74
N LEU A 262 3.43 -5.80 24.64
CA LEU A 262 4.09 -6.49 25.75
C LEU A 262 5.37 -5.79 26.24
N THR A 263 5.96 -4.96 25.41
CA THR A 263 7.24 -4.28 25.66
C THR A 263 7.11 -2.77 25.74
N ASN A 264 5.89 -2.23 25.68
CA ASN A 264 5.60 -0.80 25.75
C ASN A 264 4.50 -0.55 26.80
N GLU A 265 4.86 0.09 27.90
CA GLU A 265 3.96 0.32 29.03
C GLU A 265 2.74 1.17 28.63
N LYS A 266 2.94 2.16 27.75
CA LYS A 266 1.85 3.04 27.26
C LYS A 266 0.69 2.24 26.64
N TYR A 267 0.99 1.13 25.96
CA TYR A 267 -0.01 0.35 25.21
C TYR A 267 -0.35 -1.00 25.85
N PHE A 268 0.21 -1.33 27.01
CA PHE A 268 0.01 -2.64 27.66
C PHE A 268 -1.46 -2.94 27.95
N TYR A 269 -2.29 -1.92 28.16
CA TYR A 269 -3.73 -2.07 28.37
C TYR A 269 -4.46 -2.73 27.16
N LYS A 270 -3.88 -2.70 25.96
CA LYS A 270 -4.41 -3.36 24.75
C LYS A 270 -4.09 -4.86 24.67
N TYR A 271 -3.30 -5.41 25.60
CA TYR A 271 -2.83 -6.79 25.54
C TYR A 271 -3.97 -7.81 25.47
N ASP A 272 -4.95 -7.72 26.38
CA ASP A 272 -6.05 -8.70 26.45
C ASP A 272 -7.00 -8.61 25.26
N GLU A 273 -7.21 -7.41 24.72
CA GLU A 273 -7.97 -7.17 23.50
C GLU A 273 -7.32 -7.90 22.32
N ILE A 274 -6.04 -7.61 22.02
CA ILE A 274 -5.32 -8.23 20.89
C ILE A 274 -5.20 -9.74 21.07
N ARG A 275 -4.93 -10.20 22.29
CA ARG A 275 -4.91 -11.64 22.61
C ARG A 275 -6.25 -12.30 22.31
N GLY A 276 -7.35 -11.67 22.72
CA GLY A 276 -8.72 -12.14 22.47
C GLY A 276 -9.00 -12.29 20.99
N GLU A 277 -8.64 -11.29 20.19
CA GLU A 277 -8.80 -11.29 18.74
C GLU A 277 -8.01 -12.44 18.07
N ILE A 278 -6.73 -12.64 18.42
CA ILE A 278 -5.93 -13.76 17.94
C ILE A 278 -6.62 -15.10 18.25
N LEU A 279 -7.15 -15.26 19.45
CA LEU A 279 -7.76 -16.51 19.91
C LEU A 279 -9.12 -16.81 19.27
N LYS A 280 -9.81 -15.86 18.62
CA LYS A 280 -10.98 -16.12 17.77
C LYS A 280 -10.63 -17.10 16.64
N PHE A 281 -9.44 -17.01 16.09
CA PHE A 281 -8.96 -17.88 15.00
C PHE A 281 -8.30 -19.18 15.48
N LYS A 282 -8.22 -19.46 16.79
CA LYS A 282 -7.45 -20.59 17.35
C LYS A 282 -7.80 -21.95 16.75
N LYS A 283 -9.10 -22.27 16.57
CA LYS A 283 -9.52 -23.55 16.01
C LYS A 283 -8.99 -23.70 14.57
N ARG A 284 -9.19 -22.67 13.76
CA ARG A 284 -8.73 -22.64 12.36
C ARG A 284 -7.20 -22.78 12.28
N ILE A 285 -6.47 -21.96 13.02
CA ILE A 285 -5.00 -21.99 13.02
C ILE A 285 -4.44 -23.32 13.49
N LEU A 286 -4.97 -23.92 14.54
CA LEU A 286 -4.41 -25.15 15.11
C LEU A 286 -4.70 -26.40 14.28
N PHE A 287 -5.88 -26.51 13.67
CA PHE A 287 -6.33 -27.77 13.08
C PHE A 287 -6.27 -27.81 11.54
N GLU A 288 -6.30 -26.67 10.86
CA GLU A 288 -6.23 -26.66 9.41
C GLU A 288 -4.78 -26.76 8.91
N LYS A 289 -4.56 -27.54 7.84
CA LYS A 289 -3.21 -27.89 7.37
C LYS A 289 -2.45 -26.73 6.73
N GLN A 290 -3.17 -25.79 6.10
CA GLN A 290 -2.60 -24.65 5.36
C GLN A 290 -1.87 -23.64 6.26
N TYR A 291 -2.07 -23.67 7.59
CA TYR A 291 -1.37 -22.74 8.47
C TYR A 291 0.00 -23.26 8.92
N PRO A 292 1.07 -22.44 8.77
CA PRO A 292 2.42 -22.81 9.17
C PRO A 292 2.56 -23.14 10.65
N LEU A 293 3.44 -24.11 10.96
CA LEU A 293 3.70 -24.57 12.33
C LEU A 293 4.03 -23.42 13.29
N LYS A 294 4.73 -22.39 12.81
CA LYS A 294 5.06 -21.21 13.62
C LYS A 294 3.83 -20.50 14.22
N TYR A 295 2.73 -20.40 13.46
CA TYR A 295 1.49 -19.80 13.97
C TYR A 295 0.75 -20.74 14.90
N LYS A 296 0.75 -22.04 14.60
CA LYS A 296 0.15 -23.06 15.48
C LYS A 296 0.81 -23.05 16.85
N MET A 297 2.13 -23.06 16.90
CA MET A 297 2.89 -23.02 18.17
C MET A 297 2.67 -21.71 18.93
N LYS A 298 2.75 -20.56 18.27
CA LYS A 298 2.49 -19.27 18.92
C LYS A 298 1.08 -19.20 19.49
N THR A 299 0.06 -19.61 18.71
CA THR A 299 -1.34 -19.61 19.15
C THR A 299 -1.58 -20.58 20.29
N LEU A 300 -1.00 -21.78 20.24
CA LEU A 300 -1.12 -22.77 21.29
C LEU A 300 -0.52 -22.29 22.62
N VAL A 301 0.69 -21.74 22.59
CA VAL A 301 1.36 -21.20 23.78
C VAL A 301 0.60 -19.99 24.34
N LEU A 302 0.15 -19.08 23.49
CA LEU A 302 -0.63 -17.91 23.88
C LEU A 302 -1.97 -18.30 24.53
N TRP A 303 -2.58 -19.39 24.05
CA TRP A 303 -3.85 -19.89 24.58
C TRP A 303 -3.68 -20.62 25.91
N LEU A 304 -2.75 -21.60 26.00
CA LEU A 304 -2.61 -22.46 27.17
C LEU A 304 -1.73 -21.87 28.29
N CYS A 305 -0.70 -21.12 27.91
CA CYS A 305 0.32 -20.62 28.83
C CYS A 305 0.67 -19.13 28.51
N PRO A 306 -0.29 -18.18 28.62
CA PRO A 306 -0.05 -16.78 28.25
C PRO A 306 1.10 -16.13 29.02
N GLY A 307 1.29 -16.47 30.31
CA GLY A 307 2.42 -15.99 31.11
C GLY A 307 3.77 -16.42 30.56
N PHE A 308 3.88 -17.66 30.09
CA PHE A 308 5.10 -18.15 29.46
C PHE A 308 5.34 -17.47 28.07
N TYR A 309 4.28 -17.26 27.28
CA TYR A 309 4.38 -16.51 26.04
C TYR A 309 4.96 -15.11 26.28
N ASN A 310 4.42 -14.38 27.27
CA ASN A 310 4.85 -13.03 27.64
C ASN A 310 6.32 -13.00 28.08
N PHE A 311 6.72 -13.97 28.90
CA PHE A 311 8.12 -14.11 29.34
C PHE A 311 9.07 -14.31 28.16
N MET A 312 8.74 -15.21 27.23
CA MET A 312 9.55 -15.46 26.01
C MET A 312 9.70 -14.20 25.14
N ILE A 313 8.59 -13.50 24.85
CA ILE A 313 8.62 -12.29 23.98
C ILE A 313 9.48 -11.20 24.61
N ARG A 314 9.32 -10.93 25.90
CA ARG A 314 10.13 -9.95 26.62
C ARG A 314 11.62 -10.33 26.65
N GLY A 315 11.92 -11.62 26.77
CA GLY A 315 13.30 -12.14 26.75
C GLY A 315 13.96 -11.95 25.37
N ILE A 316 13.24 -12.27 24.28
CA ILE A 316 13.74 -12.11 22.90
C ILE A 316 14.05 -10.64 22.61
N ARG A 317 13.20 -9.71 23.04
CA ARG A 317 13.40 -8.27 22.79
C ARG A 317 14.61 -7.74 23.55
N LYS A 318 14.73 -8.05 24.84
CA LYS A 318 15.92 -7.69 25.62
C LYS A 318 17.24 -8.18 25.00
N ALA A 319 17.21 -9.36 24.36
CA ALA A 319 18.38 -9.92 23.68
C ALA A 319 18.68 -9.21 22.34
N ARG A 320 17.66 -8.65 21.65
CA ARG A 320 17.84 -7.86 20.42
C ARG A 320 18.38 -6.46 20.72
N ASP A 321 17.81 -5.80 21.73
CA ASP A 321 18.24 -4.46 22.14
C ASP A 321 19.72 -4.46 22.56
N LYS A 322 20.19 -5.51 23.28
CA LYS A 322 21.63 -5.69 23.63
C LYS A 322 22.57 -5.99 22.45
N LYS A 323 22.06 -6.28 21.26
CA LYS A 323 22.90 -6.50 20.05
C LYS A 323 22.92 -5.27 19.15
N ALA A 324 22.04 -4.30 19.40
CA ALA A 324 21.96 -3.05 18.66
C ALA A 324 22.78 -1.92 19.32
N ASP A 325 23.11 -2.08 20.63
CA ASP A 325 24.12 -1.31 21.37
C ASP A 325 25.51 -1.94 21.18
#